data_d7bd627d70b6bc7053fb5605e256b49a
#
_entry.id   d7bd627d70b6bc7053fb5605e256b49a
#
_cell.length_a   1.000
_cell.length_b   1.000
_cell.length_c   1.000
_cell.angle_alpha   90.00
_cell.angle_beta   90.00
_cell.angle_gamma   90.00
#
_symmetry.space_group_name_H-M   'P 1'
#
loop_
_entity.id
_entity.type
_entity.pdbx_description
1 polymer ?
#
loop_
_entity_poly.entity_id
_entity_poly.type
_entity_poly.pdbx_seq_one_letter_code
_entity_poly.pdbx_strand_id
1 'polypeptide(L)'
;MSESNPAYGALPYLQTHFVVAGNGRIFEDRLIARTRKKTKGVIRKQVVDLRWEGGQIADRLNGDSNLKSLLTTVLLEEGDIRIDPTENGIRIYGDWKPEYKIVMSKQALETYNAIAGHVKSYLSELTRK
;
A
#
# COMPACT_ATOMS: atom_id res chain seq x y z
N MET A 1 -2.38 16.76 -17.79
CA MET A 1 -2.37 17.09 -17.36
C MET A 1 -2.76 17.46 -16.82
N SER A 2 -3.13 17.44 -16.60
CA SER A 2 -3.55 17.91 -16.06
C SER A 2 -3.57 18.60 -15.55
N GLU A 3 -3.83 18.69 -15.49
CA GLU A 3 -3.63 19.46 -14.84
C GLU A 3 -4.24 19.78 -13.83
N SER A 4 -4.09 19.10 -12.92
CA SER A 4 -4.64 19.57 -11.74
C SER A 4 -4.25 20.98 -11.61
N ASN A 5 -5.17 21.75 -11.73
CA ASN A 5 -4.92 23.15 -11.70
C ASN A 5 -5.31 23.69 -10.32
N PRO A 6 -4.33 24.12 -9.51
CA PRO A 6 -4.67 24.67 -8.20
C PRO A 6 -5.18 26.11 -8.30
N ALA A 7 -5.78 26.47 -9.40
CA ALA A 7 -6.13 27.83 -9.73
C ALA A 7 -6.95 28.56 -8.68
N TYR A 8 -7.68 27.87 -7.86
CA TYR A 8 -8.55 28.54 -6.88
C TYR A 8 -7.98 28.45 -5.46
N GLY A 9 -6.67 28.34 -5.37
CA GLY A 9 -6.01 28.28 -4.07
C GLY A 9 -6.06 26.92 -3.41
N ALA A 10 -6.67 25.94 -4.04
CA ALA A 10 -6.64 24.57 -3.52
C ALA A 10 -5.26 23.99 -3.72
N LEU A 11 -4.73 23.34 -2.66
CA LEU A 11 -3.47 22.64 -2.77
C LEU A 11 -3.72 21.31 -3.50
N PRO A 12 -2.87 20.94 -4.46
CA PRO A 12 -3.02 19.66 -5.11
C PRO A 12 -2.73 18.52 -4.12
N TYR A 13 -3.49 17.45 -4.25
CA TYR A 13 -3.24 16.21 -3.53
C TYR A 13 -2.81 15.17 -4.53
N LEU A 14 -1.79 14.41 -4.16
CA LEU A 14 -1.21 13.38 -5.00
C LEU A 14 -1.20 12.06 -4.26
N GLN A 15 -1.16 10.99 -5.03
CA GLN A 15 -1.10 9.65 -4.48
C GLN A 15 -0.09 8.86 -5.29
N THR A 16 0.85 8.23 -4.60
CA THR A 16 1.85 7.39 -5.24
C THR A 16 1.32 5.97 -5.34
N HIS A 17 1.41 5.41 -6.52
CA HIS A 17 0.98 4.03 -6.78
C HIS A 17 2.16 3.21 -7.22
N PHE A 18 2.29 2.03 -6.65
CA PHE A 18 3.20 1.00 -7.14
C PHE A 18 2.34 -0.02 -7.87
N VAL A 19 2.73 -0.37 -9.09
CA VAL A 19 1.91 -1.25 -9.91
C VAL A 19 2.71 -2.50 -10.28
N VAL A 20 2.17 -3.65 -9.89
CA VAL A 20 2.71 -4.93 -10.32
C VAL A 20 2.01 -5.32 -11.61
N ALA A 21 2.79 -5.63 -12.65
CA ALA A 21 2.24 -5.97 -13.95
C ALA A 21 1.46 -7.27 -13.90
N GLY A 22 0.36 -7.32 -14.63
CA GLY A 22 -0.46 -8.51 -14.76
C GLY A 22 -1.93 -8.17 -14.67
N ASN A 23 -2.78 -9.15 -15.00
CA ASN A 23 -4.22 -9.00 -14.86
C ASN A 23 -4.64 -9.51 -13.49
N GLY A 24 -4.86 -8.60 -12.56
CA GLY A 24 -5.23 -8.93 -11.19
C GLY A 24 -6.69 -9.31 -11.03
N ARG A 25 -7.55 -8.97 -12.00
CA ARG A 25 -8.98 -9.23 -11.89
C ARG A 25 -9.33 -10.70 -11.84
N ILE A 26 -8.52 -11.52 -12.50
CA ILE A 26 -8.75 -12.98 -12.53
C ILE A 26 -8.68 -13.56 -11.13
N PHE A 27 -7.84 -12.95 -10.27
CA PHE A 27 -7.62 -13.42 -8.90
C PHE A 27 -7.99 -12.36 -7.87
N GLU A 28 -8.97 -11.52 -8.21
CA GLU A 28 -9.29 -10.34 -7.39
C GLU A 28 -9.53 -10.69 -5.93
N ASP A 29 -10.33 -11.70 -5.65
CA ASP A 29 -10.68 -12.09 -4.30
C ASP A 29 -9.48 -12.63 -3.50
N ARG A 30 -8.42 -13.02 -4.17
CA ARG A 30 -7.20 -13.52 -3.52
C ARG A 30 -6.15 -12.44 -3.33
N LEU A 31 -6.17 -11.42 -4.18
CA LEU A 31 -5.13 -10.38 -4.23
C LEU A 31 -5.53 -9.08 -3.55
N ILE A 32 -6.81 -8.88 -3.27
CA ILE A 32 -7.25 -7.66 -2.61
C ILE A 32 -6.87 -7.70 -1.13
N ALA A 33 -6.32 -6.61 -0.64
CA ALA A 33 -5.94 -6.53 0.77
C ALA A 33 -5.81 -5.09 1.22
N ARG A 34 -5.86 -4.89 2.52
CA ARG A 34 -5.60 -3.58 3.12
C ARG A 34 -5.08 -3.78 4.53
N THR A 35 -4.35 -2.78 5.00
CA THR A 35 -3.92 -2.79 6.39
C THR A 35 -5.04 -2.34 7.32
N ARG A 36 -5.04 -2.88 8.52
CA ARG A 36 -5.83 -2.38 9.64
C ARG A 36 -4.87 -2.13 10.78
N LYS A 37 -4.96 -0.96 11.36
CA LYS A 37 -4.03 -0.60 12.44
C LYS A 37 -4.79 -0.04 13.63
N LYS A 38 -4.19 -0.20 14.80
CA LYS A 38 -4.59 0.51 16.00
C LYS A 38 -3.49 1.48 16.36
N THR A 39 -3.86 2.71 16.65
CA THR A 39 -2.90 3.73 17.05
C THR A 39 -3.18 4.14 18.49
N LYS A 40 -2.14 4.65 19.14
CA LYS A 40 -2.24 5.16 20.50
C LYS A 40 -1.48 6.47 20.57
N GLY A 41 -1.96 7.39 21.39
CA GLY A 41 -1.32 8.66 21.61
C GLY A 41 -2.09 9.81 21.00
N VAL A 42 -2.02 10.97 21.65
CA VAL A 42 -2.69 12.17 21.20
C VAL A 42 -1.70 13.09 20.50
N ILE A 43 -0.55 13.31 21.11
CA ILE A 43 0.49 14.17 20.56
C ILE A 43 1.43 13.38 19.66
N ARG A 44 1.83 12.18 20.10
CA ARG A 44 2.63 11.27 19.30
C ARG A 44 1.85 10.00 19.07
N LYS A 45 1.42 9.81 17.85
CA LYS A 45 0.72 8.59 17.49
C LYS A 45 1.72 7.47 17.24
N GLN A 46 1.40 6.30 17.75
CA GLN A 46 2.18 5.09 17.51
C GLN A 46 1.24 4.01 17.05
N VAL A 47 1.69 3.20 16.12
CA VAL A 47 0.96 2.00 15.73
C VAL A 47 1.26 0.94 16.77
N VAL A 48 0.25 0.53 17.52
CA VAL A 48 0.41 -0.45 18.58
C VAL A 48 0.00 -1.85 18.13
N ASP A 49 -0.73 -1.94 17.04
CA ASP A 49 -1.10 -3.20 16.42
C ASP A 49 -1.44 -2.96 14.97
N LEU A 50 -1.16 -3.94 14.13
CA LEU A 50 -1.54 -3.88 12.72
C LEU A 50 -1.66 -5.29 12.15
N ARG A 51 -2.49 -5.41 11.14
CA ARG A 51 -2.63 -6.66 10.38
C ARG A 51 -3.14 -6.34 9.00
N TRP A 52 -2.96 -7.27 8.09
CA TRP A 52 -3.55 -7.21 6.77
C TRP A 52 -4.87 -7.98 6.79
N GLU A 53 -5.87 -7.43 6.12
CA GLU A 53 -7.15 -8.08 5.90
C GLU A 53 -7.42 -8.15 4.41
N GLY A 54 -8.08 -9.21 3.98
CA GLY A 54 -8.44 -9.38 2.58
C GLY A 54 -8.31 -10.82 2.13
N GLY A 55 -7.84 -11.00 0.90
CA GLY A 55 -7.67 -12.32 0.31
C GLY A 55 -6.43 -13.04 0.83
N GLN A 56 -6.06 -14.10 0.15
CA GLN A 56 -4.93 -14.94 0.57
C GLN A 56 -3.61 -14.18 0.63
N ILE A 57 -3.46 -13.13 -0.18
CA ILE A 57 -2.26 -12.29 -0.12
C ILE A 57 -2.08 -11.69 1.29
N ALA A 58 -3.18 -11.39 1.97
CA ALA A 58 -3.11 -10.84 3.33
C ALA A 58 -2.43 -11.82 4.30
N ASP A 59 -2.67 -13.10 4.15
CA ASP A 59 -2.04 -14.11 5.00
C ASP A 59 -0.53 -14.14 4.80
N ARG A 60 -0.08 -14.02 3.56
CA ARG A 60 1.34 -13.97 3.26
C ARG A 60 2.01 -12.75 3.87
N LEU A 61 1.34 -11.61 3.76
CA LEU A 61 1.87 -10.36 4.29
C LEU A 61 1.92 -10.39 5.81
N ASN A 62 0.90 -10.96 6.44
CA ASN A 62 0.87 -11.11 7.90
C ASN A 62 1.98 -12.01 8.42
N GLY A 63 2.47 -12.93 7.58
CA GLY A 63 3.55 -13.83 7.94
C GLY A 63 4.93 -13.21 7.86
N ASP A 64 5.06 -12.00 7.34
CA ASP A 64 6.35 -11.34 7.15
C ASP A 64 6.61 -10.38 8.31
N SER A 65 7.40 -10.83 9.29
CA SER A 65 7.67 -10.03 10.48
C SER A 65 8.52 -8.79 10.19
N ASN A 66 9.41 -8.86 9.20
CA ASN A 66 10.21 -7.69 8.81
C ASN A 66 9.32 -6.61 8.21
N LEU A 67 8.38 -7.01 7.36
CA LEU A 67 7.41 -6.09 6.79
C LEU A 67 6.56 -5.46 7.89
N LYS A 68 6.13 -6.25 8.84
CA LYS A 68 5.32 -5.75 9.96
C LYS A 68 6.08 -4.67 10.73
N SER A 69 7.36 -4.88 10.97
CA SER A 69 8.19 -3.88 11.65
C SER A 69 8.29 -2.58 10.86
N LEU A 70 8.48 -2.67 9.55
CA LEU A 70 8.50 -1.48 8.70
C LEU A 70 7.17 -0.74 8.75
N LEU A 71 6.07 -1.49 8.73
CA LEU A 71 4.74 -0.90 8.70
C LEU A 71 4.40 -0.11 9.96
N THR A 72 4.99 -0.43 11.11
CA THR A 72 4.71 0.33 12.34
C THR A 72 5.06 1.81 12.20
N THR A 73 6.06 2.13 11.38
CA THR A 73 6.44 3.52 11.10
C THR A 73 5.74 4.02 9.84
N VAL A 74 5.74 3.21 8.80
CA VAL A 74 5.31 3.64 7.47
C VAL A 74 3.83 3.94 7.42
N LEU A 75 2.99 3.22 8.17
CA LEU A 75 1.56 3.49 8.17
C LEU A 75 1.21 4.86 8.75
N LEU A 76 2.08 5.41 9.60
CA LEU A 76 1.89 6.78 10.09
C LEU A 76 2.20 7.81 9.01
N GLU A 77 3.10 7.48 8.08
CA GLU A 77 3.47 8.37 6.98
C GLU A 77 2.52 8.24 5.80
N GLU A 78 2.17 7.00 5.45
CA GLU A 78 1.43 6.72 4.23
C GLU A 78 -0.05 6.51 4.44
N GLY A 79 -0.50 6.42 5.69
CA GLY A 79 -1.86 5.99 5.99
C GLY A 79 -2.00 4.50 5.73
N ASP A 80 -3.22 4.01 5.68
CA ASP A 80 -3.43 2.59 5.40
C ASP A 80 -3.04 2.25 3.97
N ILE A 81 -2.32 1.17 3.82
CA ILE A 81 -1.87 0.71 2.51
C ILE A 81 -2.87 -0.31 1.98
N ARG A 82 -3.16 -0.19 0.69
CA ARG A 82 -4.16 -1.01 0.01
C ARG A 82 -3.54 -1.69 -1.19
N ILE A 83 -4.00 -2.89 -1.46
CA ILE A 83 -3.67 -3.64 -2.67
C ILE A 83 -4.96 -3.80 -3.45
N ASP A 84 -4.98 -3.27 -4.66
CA ASP A 84 -6.17 -3.20 -5.48
C ASP A 84 -5.91 -3.82 -6.85
N PRO A 85 -6.34 -5.07 -7.06
CA PRO A 85 -6.13 -5.73 -8.34
C PRO A 85 -7.05 -5.17 -9.42
N THR A 86 -6.47 -4.90 -10.58
CA THR A 86 -7.18 -4.40 -11.74
C THR A 86 -6.82 -5.21 -12.97
N GLU A 87 -7.48 -4.96 -14.08
CA GLU A 87 -7.16 -5.61 -15.35
C GLU A 87 -5.74 -5.30 -15.80
N ASN A 88 -5.26 -4.10 -15.50
CA ASN A 88 -4.01 -3.59 -16.04
C ASN A 88 -2.84 -3.73 -15.06
N GLY A 89 -3.10 -4.19 -13.85
CA GLY A 89 -2.06 -4.36 -12.86
C GLY A 89 -2.63 -4.42 -11.46
N ILE A 90 -1.79 -4.79 -10.53
CA ILE A 90 -2.15 -4.82 -9.12
C ILE A 90 -1.55 -3.56 -8.49
N ARG A 91 -2.40 -2.65 -8.06
CA ARG A 91 -1.99 -1.36 -7.50
C ARG A 91 -1.76 -1.48 -6.01
N ILE A 92 -0.68 -0.87 -5.55
CA ILE A 92 -0.33 -0.81 -4.12
C ILE A 92 -0.18 0.67 -3.79
N TYR A 93 -0.95 1.17 -2.83
CA TYR A 93 -0.97 2.61 -2.57
C TYR A 93 -1.42 2.92 -1.15
N GLY A 94 -1.02 4.10 -0.69
CA GLY A 94 -1.43 4.65 0.59
C GLY A 94 -2.46 5.76 0.43
N ASP A 95 -2.50 6.66 1.40
CA ASP A 95 -3.44 7.78 1.36
C ASP A 95 -2.97 8.89 0.43
N TRP A 96 -3.91 9.70 -0.02
CA TRP A 96 -3.59 10.93 -0.73
C TRP A 96 -2.82 11.88 0.18
N LYS A 97 -1.86 12.58 -0.39
CA LYS A 97 -1.04 13.53 0.34
C LYS A 97 -1.00 14.87 -0.37
N PRO A 98 -0.91 15.99 0.37
CA PRO A 98 -0.60 17.26 -0.27
C PRO A 98 0.71 17.17 -1.03
N GLU A 99 0.82 17.90 -2.13
CA GLU A 99 2.00 17.85 -2.99
C GLU A 99 3.31 18.04 -2.21
N TYR A 100 3.32 18.97 -1.26
CA TYR A 100 4.53 19.27 -0.50
C TYR A 100 4.94 18.14 0.46
N LYS A 101 4.09 17.15 0.66
CA LYS A 101 4.40 15.98 1.50
C LYS A 101 4.66 14.71 0.71
N ILE A 102 4.76 14.82 -0.62
CA ILE A 102 4.91 13.64 -1.47
C ILE A 102 6.36 13.15 -1.52
N VAL A 103 7.07 13.28 -0.43
CA VAL A 103 8.43 12.76 -0.30
C VAL A 103 8.36 11.39 0.35
N MET A 104 8.81 10.39 -0.37
CA MET A 104 8.76 9.02 0.14
C MET A 104 10.03 8.72 0.92
N SER A 105 9.87 8.29 2.18
CA SER A 105 11.01 7.89 2.99
C SER A 105 11.61 6.60 2.46
N LYS A 106 12.85 6.33 2.86
CA LYS A 106 13.52 5.09 2.49
C LYS A 106 12.73 3.89 3.02
N GLN A 107 12.21 3.99 4.24
CA GLN A 107 11.41 2.93 4.84
C GLN A 107 10.12 2.69 4.07
N ALA A 108 9.47 3.75 3.60
CA ALA A 108 8.26 3.61 2.81
C ALA A 108 8.57 2.90 1.48
N LEU A 109 9.66 3.28 0.81
CA LEU A 109 10.06 2.62 -0.42
C LEU A 109 10.36 1.14 -0.20
N GLU A 110 11.08 0.83 0.86
CA GLU A 110 11.37 -0.57 1.21
C GLU A 110 10.08 -1.36 1.47
N THR A 111 9.14 -0.72 2.14
CA THR A 111 7.85 -1.34 2.45
C THR A 111 7.08 -1.66 1.18
N TYR A 112 6.95 -0.69 0.29
CA TYR A 112 6.24 -0.91 -0.97
C TYR A 112 6.93 -1.97 -1.82
N ASN A 113 8.25 -1.98 -1.86
CA ASN A 113 8.99 -3.00 -2.60
C ASN A 113 8.78 -4.39 -2.02
N ALA A 114 8.73 -4.50 -0.70
CA ALA A 114 8.46 -5.79 -0.05
C ALA A 114 7.05 -6.29 -0.37
N ILE A 115 6.07 -5.39 -0.31
CA ILE A 115 4.70 -5.75 -0.66
C ILE A 115 4.61 -6.18 -2.13
N ALA A 116 5.23 -5.41 -3.02
CA ALA A 116 5.25 -5.74 -4.44
C ALA A 116 5.91 -7.10 -4.69
N GLY A 117 6.96 -7.42 -3.94
CA GLY A 117 7.61 -8.71 -4.02
C GLY A 117 6.68 -9.86 -3.67
N HIS A 118 5.91 -9.70 -2.60
CA HIS A 118 4.91 -10.69 -2.21
C HIS A 118 3.83 -10.85 -3.28
N VAL A 119 3.34 -9.74 -3.82
CA VAL A 119 2.32 -9.77 -4.86
C VAL A 119 2.84 -10.47 -6.11
N LYS A 120 4.06 -10.13 -6.55
CA LYS A 120 4.66 -10.76 -7.72
C LYS A 120 4.83 -12.26 -7.54
N SER A 121 5.33 -12.64 -6.38
CA SER A 121 5.58 -14.04 -6.07
C SER A 121 4.28 -14.84 -6.04
N TYR A 122 3.27 -14.30 -5.39
CA TYR A 122 1.97 -14.96 -5.31
C TYR A 122 1.28 -15.04 -6.67
N LEU A 123 1.31 -13.95 -7.43
CA LEU A 123 0.72 -13.93 -8.76
C LEU A 123 1.40 -14.97 -9.67
N SER A 124 2.71 -15.09 -9.57
CA SER A 124 3.47 -16.09 -10.31
C SER A 124 3.00 -17.51 -9.96
N GLU A 125 2.76 -17.77 -8.68
CA GLU A 125 2.25 -19.07 -8.25
C GLU A 125 0.85 -19.35 -8.79
N LEU A 126 -0.02 -18.34 -8.79
CA LEU A 126 -1.40 -18.48 -9.25
C LEU A 126 -1.47 -18.73 -10.76
N THR A 127 -0.54 -18.17 -11.52
CA THR A 127 -0.53 -18.28 -12.97
C THR A 127 0.31 -19.46 -13.47
N ARG A 128 1.06 -20.10 -12.58
CA ARG A 128 1.86 -21.25 -12.93
C ARG A 128 1.00 -22.51 -12.88
N LYS A 129 0.83 -23.12 -14.00
CA LYS A 129 0.07 -24.36 -14.08
C LYS A 129 0.74 -25.30 -15.04
#